data_f2cf9cbfdb32684a9199ef94f7934c44
#
_entry.id   f2cf9cbfdb32684a9199ef94f7934c44
#
_cell.length_a   1.000
_cell.length_b   1.000
_cell.length_c   1.000
_cell.angle_alpha   90.00
_cell.angle_beta   90.00
_cell.angle_gamma   90.00
#
_symmetry.space_group_name_H-M   'P 1'
#
loop_
_entity.id
_entity.type
_entity.pdbx_description
1 polymer ?
#
loop_
_entity_poly.entity_id
_entity_poly.type
_entity_poly.pdbx_seq_one_letter_code
_entity_poly.pdbx_strand_id
1 'polypeptide(L)'
;MDTILYVGDSHDIKELLYESGRKIDPVQNGMIALNAVSESQNRYQAVIIENDLPLMDPSNLIKQIKHYTKIPMITVVRTDKRRNEILHDFQAGLSGWFEPNKSSIENFNMLLENCAGFHQFTNGLSKTQRSQITPHGLGSILGISESMQKIYNLLLQIQEKDVITILYGESGTGKNLTAKFMHDTSRRSKKPLISVNCPAIPSELLESELFGHEKGSFTGADERKDGKFLIANGGTIFLDEIGDMSSSLQAKILRVLESGEIERVGGAETHQVNVRVISATNQDLQTKIKEGKFRQDLFHRINVFPVTLPPLRDRKVDIPLLTYAIFRELKHKHNLPMTYIGPKALDRLMDYPWPGNVRELENTLERALLICNNKYLRAKDIEDVLSEKKDMELPVEVTTETIRSDGPAVEPEISEPLSGRIMNLKEIEKEAIKNSVERNKWNMTITAEELGISRMTLYRKLEQYGLRNKNK
;
A
#
# COMPACT_ATOMS: atom_id res chain seq x y z
N MET A 1 28.78 -16.82 -11.27
CA MET A 1 29.07 -16.57 -12.70
C MET A 1 27.92 -15.72 -13.24
N ASP A 2 28.24 -14.53 -13.76
CA ASP A 2 27.24 -13.51 -14.10
C ASP A 2 26.85 -13.58 -15.59
N THR A 3 26.35 -14.76 -16.02
CA THR A 3 26.01 -14.98 -17.43
C THR A 3 24.53 -14.73 -17.65
N ILE A 4 24.20 -13.91 -18.63
CA ILE A 4 22.84 -13.63 -19.10
C ILE A 4 22.60 -14.44 -20.38
N LEU A 5 21.49 -15.16 -20.45
CA LEU A 5 21.02 -15.76 -21.70
C LEU A 5 20.25 -14.69 -22.48
N TYR A 6 20.76 -14.31 -23.62
CA TYR A 6 20.09 -13.35 -24.52
C TYR A 6 19.48 -14.07 -25.70
N VAL A 7 18.17 -13.97 -25.84
CA VAL A 7 17.38 -14.61 -26.89
C VAL A 7 16.93 -13.56 -27.88
N GLY A 8 17.67 -13.47 -28.98
CA GLY A 8 17.48 -12.46 -30.03
C GLY A 8 18.74 -12.18 -30.84
N ASP A 9 18.66 -11.25 -31.78
CA ASP A 9 19.78 -10.93 -32.66
C ASP A 9 20.04 -9.43 -32.86
N SER A 10 19.36 -8.55 -32.12
CA SER A 10 19.50 -7.09 -32.24
C SER A 10 20.84 -6.60 -31.74
N HIS A 11 21.51 -5.81 -32.56
CA HIS A 11 22.84 -5.26 -32.27
C HIS A 11 22.84 -4.30 -31.09
N ASP A 12 21.86 -3.40 -31.02
CA ASP A 12 21.72 -2.39 -29.97
C ASP A 12 21.51 -3.02 -28.55
N ILE A 13 20.78 -4.13 -28.45
CA ILE A 13 20.63 -4.85 -27.19
C ILE A 13 21.92 -5.58 -26.81
N LYS A 14 22.62 -6.18 -27.76
CA LYS A 14 23.92 -6.79 -27.50
C LYS A 14 24.92 -5.75 -26.99
N GLU A 15 25.00 -4.58 -27.64
CA GLU A 15 25.88 -3.48 -27.24
C GLU A 15 25.56 -3.01 -25.83
N LEU A 16 24.29 -2.76 -25.53
CA LEU A 16 23.82 -2.36 -24.20
C LEU A 16 24.15 -3.41 -23.12
N LEU A 17 24.03 -4.69 -23.45
CA LEU A 17 24.40 -5.78 -22.54
C LEU A 17 25.93 -5.88 -22.35
N TYR A 18 26.74 -5.65 -23.38
CA TYR A 18 28.20 -5.59 -23.23
C TYR A 18 28.64 -4.39 -22.39
N GLU A 19 28.02 -3.21 -22.57
CA GLU A 19 28.27 -2.02 -21.75
C GLU A 19 27.94 -2.24 -20.28
N SER A 20 26.97 -3.12 -19.97
CA SER A 20 26.67 -3.52 -18.58
C SER A 20 27.77 -4.31 -17.88
N GLY A 21 28.85 -4.69 -18.61
CA GLY A 21 29.99 -5.46 -18.08
C GLY A 21 29.70 -6.94 -17.80
N ARG A 22 28.57 -7.46 -18.27
CA ARG A 22 28.12 -8.84 -17.97
C ARG A 22 28.49 -9.81 -19.09
N LYS A 23 28.67 -11.08 -18.73
CA LYS A 23 28.87 -12.12 -19.73
C LYS A 23 27.55 -12.49 -20.38
N ILE A 24 27.53 -12.51 -21.71
CA ILE A 24 26.34 -12.81 -22.50
C ILE A 24 26.53 -14.14 -23.21
N ASP A 25 25.46 -14.93 -23.25
CA ASP A 25 25.32 -16.13 -24.06
C ASP A 25 24.20 -15.88 -25.10
N PRO A 26 24.49 -15.37 -26.29
CA PRO A 26 23.48 -15.00 -27.25
C PRO A 26 22.99 -16.25 -28.01
N VAL A 27 21.66 -16.37 -28.15
CA VAL A 27 20.99 -17.41 -28.93
C VAL A 27 19.93 -16.79 -29.82
N GLN A 28 19.79 -17.30 -31.04
CA GLN A 28 19.00 -16.66 -32.10
C GLN A 28 17.50 -17.01 -32.04
N ASN A 29 17.10 -18.07 -31.33
CA ASN A 29 15.70 -18.48 -31.27
C ASN A 29 15.33 -19.16 -29.97
N GLY A 30 14.01 -19.27 -29.74
CA GLY A 30 13.46 -19.82 -28.51
C GLY A 30 13.75 -21.31 -28.26
N MET A 31 13.94 -22.12 -29.32
CA MET A 31 14.24 -23.55 -29.14
C MET A 31 15.66 -23.77 -28.62
N ILE A 32 16.64 -22.99 -29.09
CA ILE A 32 18.02 -23.03 -28.59
C ILE A 32 18.03 -22.54 -27.13
N ALA A 33 17.25 -21.49 -26.83
CA ALA A 33 17.13 -20.97 -25.44
C ALA A 33 16.57 -22.03 -24.49
N LEU A 34 15.55 -22.78 -24.89
CA LEU A 34 14.97 -23.86 -24.06
C LEU A 34 15.99 -24.96 -23.79
N ASN A 35 16.75 -25.38 -24.82
CA ASN A 35 17.80 -26.38 -24.63
C ASN A 35 18.88 -25.87 -23.67
N ALA A 36 19.36 -24.64 -23.86
CA ALA A 36 20.37 -24.03 -22.97
C ALA A 36 19.93 -23.95 -21.52
N VAL A 37 18.66 -23.61 -21.28
CA VAL A 37 18.09 -23.54 -19.92
C VAL A 37 17.87 -24.94 -19.33
N SER A 38 17.41 -25.92 -20.13
CA SER A 38 17.14 -27.28 -19.66
C SER A 38 18.42 -28.05 -19.28
N GLU A 39 19.50 -27.84 -20.03
CA GLU A 39 20.80 -28.50 -19.80
C GLU A 39 21.59 -27.86 -18.63
N SER A 40 21.36 -26.59 -18.33
CA SER A 40 22.20 -25.83 -17.39
C SER A 40 21.36 -24.88 -16.52
N GLN A 41 20.48 -25.43 -15.67
CA GLN A 41 19.52 -24.67 -14.85
C GLN A 41 20.12 -23.58 -13.95
N ASN A 42 21.40 -23.68 -13.58
CA ASN A 42 22.08 -22.74 -12.67
C ASN A 42 23.15 -21.87 -13.36
N ARG A 43 23.25 -21.92 -14.69
CA ARG A 43 24.29 -21.19 -15.43
C ARG A 43 23.95 -19.72 -15.61
N TYR A 44 22.65 -19.40 -15.75
CA TYR A 44 22.19 -18.08 -16.10
C TYR A 44 21.58 -17.36 -14.89
N GLN A 45 21.85 -16.06 -14.79
CA GLN A 45 21.24 -15.18 -13.76
C GLN A 45 19.93 -14.56 -14.22
N ALA A 46 19.80 -14.31 -15.52
CA ALA A 46 18.59 -13.79 -16.14
C ALA A 46 18.50 -14.28 -17.60
N VAL A 47 17.28 -14.28 -18.13
CA VAL A 47 16.99 -14.50 -19.54
C VAL A 47 16.38 -13.24 -20.11
N ILE A 48 17.00 -12.67 -21.15
CA ILE A 48 16.46 -11.51 -21.88
C ILE A 48 15.89 -11.99 -23.19
N ILE A 49 14.63 -11.64 -23.46
CA ILE A 49 13.85 -12.17 -24.60
C ILE A 49 13.41 -11.01 -25.48
N GLU A 50 13.78 -11.05 -26.75
CA GLU A 50 13.31 -10.08 -27.74
C GLU A 50 11.91 -10.36 -28.27
N ASN A 51 11.31 -9.35 -28.90
CA ASN A 51 9.96 -9.41 -29.44
C ASN A 51 9.82 -10.34 -30.67
N ASP A 52 10.76 -10.22 -31.58
CA ASP A 52 10.66 -10.86 -32.91
C ASP A 52 11.57 -12.09 -32.93
N LEU A 53 11.14 -13.13 -32.24
CA LEU A 53 11.86 -14.40 -32.24
C LEU A 53 11.43 -15.27 -33.42
N PRO A 54 12.38 -15.78 -34.23
CA PRO A 54 12.07 -16.78 -35.21
C PRO A 54 11.60 -18.08 -34.55
N LEU A 55 10.61 -18.73 -35.12
CA LEU A 55 10.11 -20.07 -34.78
C LEU A 55 9.31 -20.17 -33.50
N MET A 56 9.30 -19.18 -32.59
CA MET A 56 8.56 -19.26 -31.33
C MET A 56 8.09 -17.90 -30.85
N ASP A 57 6.83 -17.80 -30.48
CA ASP A 57 6.29 -16.62 -29.82
C ASP A 57 6.93 -16.40 -28.44
N PRO A 58 7.37 -15.19 -28.09
CA PRO A 58 8.00 -14.88 -26.81
C PRO A 58 7.17 -15.28 -25.59
N SER A 59 5.84 -15.12 -25.63
CA SER A 59 4.95 -15.49 -24.54
C SER A 59 4.92 -17.00 -24.29
N ASN A 60 5.03 -17.79 -25.37
CA ASN A 60 5.15 -19.25 -25.27
C ASN A 60 6.51 -19.66 -24.72
N LEU A 61 7.58 -18.97 -25.11
CA LEU A 61 8.92 -19.20 -24.60
C LEU A 61 8.97 -18.96 -23.07
N ILE A 62 8.41 -17.84 -22.60
CA ILE A 62 8.33 -17.52 -21.17
C ILE A 62 7.62 -18.64 -20.38
N LYS A 63 6.46 -19.12 -20.89
CA LYS A 63 5.73 -20.22 -20.27
C LYS A 63 6.57 -21.50 -20.19
N GLN A 64 7.27 -21.84 -21.25
CA GLN A 64 8.07 -23.05 -21.30
C GLN A 64 9.31 -22.96 -20.42
N ILE A 65 10.06 -21.84 -20.43
CA ILE A 65 11.22 -21.63 -19.55
C ILE A 65 10.82 -21.77 -18.08
N LYS A 66 9.65 -21.24 -17.70
CA LYS A 66 9.15 -21.33 -16.32
C LYS A 66 8.99 -22.77 -15.81
N HIS A 67 8.74 -23.75 -16.68
CA HIS A 67 8.67 -25.15 -16.30
C HIS A 67 10.04 -25.73 -15.92
N TYR A 68 11.11 -25.23 -16.50
CA TYR A 68 12.47 -25.75 -16.25
C TYR A 68 13.18 -25.01 -15.12
N THR A 69 12.91 -23.70 -14.95
CA THR A 69 13.67 -22.88 -14.03
C THR A 69 12.86 -21.71 -13.48
N LYS A 70 13.35 -21.14 -12.36
CA LYS A 70 12.85 -19.89 -11.77
C LYS A 70 13.74 -18.69 -12.10
N ILE A 71 14.62 -18.81 -13.10
CA ILE A 71 15.48 -17.72 -13.56
C ILE A 71 14.60 -16.52 -13.96
N PRO A 72 14.93 -15.29 -13.53
CA PRO A 72 14.21 -14.10 -13.94
C PRO A 72 14.21 -13.94 -15.46
N MET A 73 13.05 -13.61 -16.01
CA MET A 73 12.88 -13.37 -17.43
C MET A 73 12.52 -11.92 -17.65
N ILE A 74 13.23 -11.25 -18.56
CA ILE A 74 13.01 -9.85 -18.93
C ILE A 74 12.72 -9.81 -20.43
N THR A 75 11.62 -9.18 -20.83
CA THR A 75 11.32 -8.99 -22.25
C THR A 75 11.74 -7.60 -22.72
N VAL A 76 12.26 -7.53 -23.93
CA VAL A 76 12.50 -6.26 -24.65
C VAL A 76 11.21 -5.83 -25.33
N VAL A 77 10.77 -4.59 -25.15
CA VAL A 77 9.53 -4.07 -25.73
C VAL A 77 9.84 -2.96 -26.72
N ARG A 78 9.50 -3.16 -28.00
CA ARG A 78 9.71 -2.19 -29.08
C ARG A 78 8.41 -1.77 -29.76
N THR A 79 7.35 -2.57 -29.65
CA THR A 79 6.09 -2.39 -30.37
C THR A 79 4.88 -2.33 -29.44
N ASP A 80 3.83 -1.64 -29.86
CA ASP A 80 2.58 -1.58 -29.11
C ASP A 80 1.90 -2.95 -28.99
N LYS A 81 2.07 -3.81 -30.01
CA LYS A 81 1.60 -5.20 -29.93
C LYS A 81 2.20 -5.90 -28.73
N ARG A 82 3.52 -5.81 -28.56
CA ARG A 82 4.23 -6.46 -27.44
C ARG A 82 3.83 -5.89 -26.08
N ARG A 83 3.56 -4.58 -26.00
CA ARG A 83 3.04 -3.98 -24.76
C ARG A 83 1.70 -4.57 -24.32
N ASN A 84 0.82 -4.89 -25.27
CA ASN A 84 -0.46 -5.53 -24.98
C ASN A 84 -0.29 -6.93 -24.39
N GLU A 85 0.79 -7.61 -24.72
CA GLU A 85 1.10 -8.97 -24.29
C GLU A 85 1.77 -9.03 -22.91
N ILE A 86 2.39 -7.93 -22.44
CA ILE A 86 3.12 -7.89 -21.15
C ILE A 86 2.25 -8.41 -19.98
N LEU A 87 0.98 -8.04 -19.91
CA LEU A 87 0.09 -8.52 -18.84
C LEU A 87 -0.06 -10.04 -18.85
N HIS A 88 -0.14 -10.64 -20.03
CA HIS A 88 -0.22 -12.07 -20.21
C HIS A 88 1.11 -12.74 -19.85
N ASP A 89 2.23 -12.15 -20.29
CA ASP A 89 3.57 -12.64 -19.99
C ASP A 89 3.89 -12.57 -18.50
N PHE A 90 3.41 -11.53 -17.84
CA PHE A 90 3.54 -11.39 -16.40
C PHE A 90 2.84 -12.56 -15.65
N GLN A 91 1.67 -12.99 -16.12
CA GLN A 91 1.01 -14.19 -15.60
C GLN A 91 1.81 -15.47 -15.90
N ALA A 92 2.48 -15.50 -17.04
CA ALA A 92 3.33 -16.61 -17.43
C ALA A 92 4.63 -16.69 -16.62
N GLY A 93 5.05 -15.62 -15.92
CA GLY A 93 6.23 -15.61 -15.07
C GLY A 93 7.32 -14.62 -15.49
N LEU A 94 6.99 -13.64 -16.33
CA LEU A 94 7.89 -12.54 -16.68
C LEU A 94 8.23 -11.73 -15.42
N SER A 95 9.51 -11.45 -15.20
CA SER A 95 10.00 -10.70 -14.04
C SER A 95 10.10 -9.20 -14.28
N GLY A 96 10.23 -8.79 -15.55
CA GLY A 96 10.33 -7.39 -15.92
C GLY A 96 10.37 -7.20 -17.44
N TRP A 97 10.38 -5.95 -17.86
CA TRP A 97 10.54 -5.59 -19.28
C TRP A 97 11.40 -4.34 -19.40
N PHE A 98 11.93 -4.13 -20.60
CA PHE A 98 12.80 -3.02 -20.92
C PHE A 98 12.43 -2.43 -22.29
N GLU A 99 12.40 -1.10 -22.40
CA GLU A 99 12.16 -0.36 -23.64
C GLU A 99 13.43 0.41 -24.05
N PRO A 100 14.25 -0.08 -25.00
CA PRO A 100 15.55 0.49 -25.31
C PRO A 100 15.53 1.98 -25.65
N ASN A 101 14.46 2.43 -26.32
CA ASN A 101 14.33 3.81 -26.80
C ASN A 101 13.80 4.79 -25.76
N LYS A 102 13.48 4.33 -24.54
CA LYS A 102 12.76 5.12 -23.53
C LYS A 102 13.31 4.99 -22.11
N SER A 103 14.05 3.95 -21.82
CA SER A 103 14.63 3.69 -20.51
C SER A 103 16.15 3.97 -20.55
N SER A 104 16.67 4.59 -19.48
CA SER A 104 18.12 4.77 -19.36
C SER A 104 18.84 3.44 -19.15
N ILE A 105 20.11 3.38 -19.50
CA ILE A 105 20.97 2.21 -19.22
C ILE A 105 21.06 1.93 -17.71
N GLU A 106 20.99 2.96 -16.89
CA GLU A 106 21.00 2.84 -15.41
C GLU A 106 19.76 2.10 -14.91
N ASN A 107 18.57 2.41 -15.43
CA ASN A 107 17.33 1.71 -15.10
C ASN A 107 17.37 0.25 -15.54
N PHE A 108 17.97 -0.03 -16.68
CA PHE A 108 18.16 -1.40 -17.15
C PHE A 108 19.12 -2.18 -16.26
N ASN A 109 20.25 -1.60 -15.91
CA ASN A 109 21.23 -2.22 -15.01
C ASN A 109 20.62 -2.48 -13.62
N MET A 110 19.88 -1.52 -13.08
CA MET A 110 19.16 -1.69 -11.81
C MET A 110 18.13 -2.83 -11.86
N LEU A 111 17.39 -2.96 -12.96
CA LEU A 111 16.45 -4.07 -13.16
C LEU A 111 17.19 -5.41 -13.19
N LEU A 112 18.28 -5.52 -13.95
CA LEU A 112 19.09 -6.74 -14.04
C LEU A 112 19.68 -7.14 -12.70
N GLU A 113 20.24 -6.20 -11.94
CA GLU A 113 20.84 -6.45 -10.62
C GLU A 113 19.81 -6.96 -9.64
N ASN A 114 18.65 -6.34 -9.57
CA ASN A 114 17.58 -6.79 -8.68
C ASN A 114 17.03 -8.17 -9.09
N CYS A 115 16.85 -8.41 -10.38
CA CYS A 115 16.44 -9.73 -10.88
C CYS A 115 17.48 -10.81 -10.56
N ALA A 116 18.78 -10.54 -10.79
CA ALA A 116 19.86 -11.46 -10.48
C ALA A 116 19.98 -11.72 -8.98
N GLY A 117 19.94 -10.67 -8.16
CA GLY A 117 19.91 -10.77 -6.70
C GLY A 117 18.73 -11.60 -6.18
N PHE A 118 17.54 -11.37 -6.73
CA PHE A 118 16.37 -12.15 -6.38
C PHE A 118 16.49 -13.62 -6.75
N HIS A 119 17.10 -13.93 -7.89
CA HIS A 119 17.38 -15.31 -8.29
C HIS A 119 18.40 -15.98 -7.35
N GLN A 120 19.51 -15.30 -7.00
CA GLN A 120 20.49 -15.81 -6.03
C GLN A 120 19.84 -16.06 -4.66
N PHE A 121 19.03 -15.12 -4.18
CA PHE A 121 18.23 -15.27 -2.97
C PHE A 121 17.36 -16.54 -3.02
N THR A 122 16.62 -16.76 -4.09
CA THR A 122 15.73 -17.93 -4.23
C THR A 122 16.51 -19.25 -4.27
N ASN A 123 17.71 -19.26 -4.85
CA ASN A 123 18.56 -20.45 -4.93
C ASN A 123 19.15 -20.84 -3.57
N GLY A 124 19.39 -19.89 -2.67
CA GLY A 124 19.87 -20.13 -1.30
C GLY A 124 18.80 -20.72 -0.37
N LEU A 125 17.52 -20.77 -0.78
CA LEU A 125 16.43 -21.23 0.06
C LEU A 125 16.26 -22.77 0.04
N SER A 126 15.73 -23.31 1.17
CA SER A 126 15.28 -24.70 1.23
C SER A 126 14.11 -24.98 0.27
N LYS A 127 13.86 -26.24 -0.06
CA LYS A 127 12.76 -26.63 -0.97
C LYS A 127 11.41 -26.11 -0.49
N THR A 128 11.13 -26.20 0.81
CA THR A 128 9.87 -25.73 1.42
C THR A 128 9.75 -24.19 1.33
N GLN A 129 10.80 -23.45 1.65
CA GLN A 129 10.82 -21.99 1.53
C GLN A 129 10.68 -21.55 0.06
N ARG A 130 11.38 -22.24 -0.85
CA ARG A 130 11.32 -21.95 -2.29
C ARG A 130 9.93 -22.14 -2.88
N SER A 131 9.10 -23.04 -2.33
CA SER A 131 7.71 -23.22 -2.79
C SER A 131 6.81 -22.00 -2.51
N GLN A 132 7.18 -21.16 -1.55
CA GLN A 132 6.44 -19.94 -1.21
C GLN A 132 6.87 -18.72 -2.05
N ILE A 133 7.99 -18.83 -2.77
CA ILE A 133 8.49 -17.77 -3.65
C ILE A 133 7.77 -17.82 -4.99
N THR A 134 7.29 -16.68 -5.44
CA THR A 134 6.79 -16.44 -6.79
C THR A 134 7.87 -15.72 -7.62
N PRO A 135 7.74 -15.63 -8.94
CA PRO A 135 8.65 -14.81 -9.76
C PRO A 135 8.66 -13.33 -9.38
N HIS A 136 7.70 -12.88 -8.58
CA HIS A 136 7.44 -11.49 -8.27
C HIS A 136 7.57 -11.14 -6.77
N GLY A 137 7.89 -12.11 -5.91
CA GLY A 137 8.00 -11.88 -4.48
C GLY A 137 7.75 -13.10 -3.61
N LEU A 138 7.32 -12.86 -2.37
CA LEU A 138 7.04 -13.89 -1.37
C LEU A 138 5.54 -13.98 -1.11
N GLY A 139 4.91 -15.07 -1.58
CA GLY A 139 3.45 -15.24 -1.48
C GLY A 139 2.70 -14.12 -2.19
N SER A 140 1.87 -13.38 -1.44
CA SER A 140 1.14 -12.20 -1.91
C SER A 140 1.94 -10.89 -1.80
N ILE A 141 3.10 -10.91 -1.15
CA ILE A 141 3.96 -9.72 -1.00
C ILE A 141 4.81 -9.59 -2.25
N LEU A 142 4.54 -8.54 -3.04
CA LEU A 142 5.24 -8.30 -4.30
C LEU A 142 6.45 -7.40 -4.11
N GLY A 143 7.56 -7.74 -4.79
CA GLY A 143 8.79 -6.98 -4.83
C GLY A 143 9.99 -7.86 -5.14
N ILE A 144 10.94 -7.32 -5.91
CA ILE A 144 12.22 -7.98 -6.25
C ILE A 144 13.41 -7.18 -5.77
N SER A 145 13.19 -5.99 -5.21
CA SER A 145 14.25 -5.12 -4.69
C SER A 145 15.05 -5.79 -3.58
N GLU A 146 16.32 -5.40 -3.43
CA GLU A 146 17.21 -5.93 -2.40
C GLU A 146 16.63 -5.70 -0.98
N SER A 147 16.01 -4.55 -0.76
CA SER A 147 15.35 -4.24 0.51
C SER A 147 14.23 -5.23 0.83
N MET A 148 13.42 -5.62 -0.18
CA MET A 148 12.37 -6.64 0.01
C MET A 148 12.95 -8.04 0.18
N GLN A 149 14.04 -8.39 -0.49
CA GLN A 149 14.72 -9.69 -0.28
C GLN A 149 15.24 -9.86 1.15
N LYS A 150 15.77 -8.80 1.76
CA LYS A 150 16.17 -8.81 3.18
C LYS A 150 14.98 -9.10 4.09
N ILE A 151 13.82 -8.50 3.81
CA ILE A 151 12.58 -8.75 4.55
C ILE A 151 12.11 -10.20 4.36
N TYR A 152 12.12 -10.70 3.13
CA TYR A 152 11.74 -12.09 2.86
C TYR A 152 12.59 -13.08 3.64
N ASN A 153 13.91 -12.86 3.72
CA ASN A 153 14.81 -13.66 4.56
C ASN A 153 14.36 -13.66 6.03
N LEU A 154 14.06 -12.48 6.59
CA LEU A 154 13.61 -12.36 7.98
C LEU A 154 12.28 -13.11 8.20
N LEU A 155 11.30 -12.92 7.30
CA LEU A 155 9.99 -13.57 7.41
C LEU A 155 10.11 -15.10 7.31
N LEU A 156 10.94 -15.62 6.40
CA LEU A 156 11.17 -17.05 6.23
C LEU A 156 11.89 -17.70 7.43
N GLN A 157 12.73 -16.95 8.16
CA GLN A 157 13.42 -17.44 9.38
C GLN A 157 12.46 -17.63 10.55
N ILE A 158 11.36 -16.86 10.60
CA ILE A 158 10.43 -16.85 11.74
C ILE A 158 9.05 -17.46 11.41
N GLN A 159 8.83 -17.93 10.17
CA GLN A 159 7.53 -18.39 9.72
C GLN A 159 6.90 -19.46 10.63
N GLU A 160 7.70 -20.42 11.13
CA GLU A 160 7.24 -21.51 12.01
C GLU A 160 7.34 -21.18 13.50
N LYS A 161 7.82 -19.99 13.85
CA LYS A 161 8.05 -19.59 15.24
C LYS A 161 6.92 -18.71 15.75
N ASP A 162 6.44 -19.00 16.94
CA ASP A 162 5.46 -18.16 17.64
C ASP A 162 6.14 -16.96 18.33
N VAL A 163 6.82 -16.13 17.55
CA VAL A 163 7.56 -14.97 18.04
C VAL A 163 6.68 -13.73 17.93
N ILE A 164 6.71 -12.90 18.98
CA ILE A 164 6.07 -11.58 18.94
C ILE A 164 6.82 -10.73 17.93
N THR A 165 6.09 -10.16 16.97
CA THR A 165 6.68 -9.41 15.88
C THR A 165 6.06 -8.03 15.79
N ILE A 166 6.90 -7.01 15.57
CA ILE A 166 6.43 -5.66 15.24
C ILE A 166 6.83 -5.28 13.82
N LEU A 167 5.86 -4.78 13.05
CA LEU A 167 6.02 -4.32 11.69
C LEU A 167 6.09 -2.79 11.68
N TYR A 168 7.25 -2.25 11.37
CA TYR A 168 7.45 -0.82 11.17
C TYR A 168 7.31 -0.47 9.69
N GLY A 169 6.82 0.73 9.41
CA GLY A 169 6.76 1.27 8.05
C GLY A 169 5.65 2.29 7.90
N GLU A 170 5.80 3.15 6.92
CA GLU A 170 4.81 4.17 6.59
C GLU A 170 3.44 3.56 6.25
N SER A 171 2.39 4.40 6.28
CA SER A 171 1.07 3.96 5.84
C SER A 171 1.12 3.48 4.38
N GLY A 172 0.42 2.38 4.08
CA GLY A 172 0.35 1.84 2.71
C GLY A 172 1.57 1.03 2.23
N THR A 173 2.58 0.74 3.07
CA THR A 173 3.76 -0.06 2.69
C THR A 173 3.50 -1.56 2.56
N GLY A 174 2.34 -2.06 3.08
CA GLY A 174 1.95 -3.48 3.02
C GLY A 174 2.04 -4.23 4.35
N LYS A 175 2.05 -3.54 5.50
CA LYS A 175 2.08 -4.15 6.85
C LYS A 175 1.02 -5.24 7.02
N ASN A 176 -0.22 -5.00 6.59
CA ASN A 176 -1.35 -5.93 6.69
C ASN A 176 -1.13 -7.21 5.86
N LEU A 177 -0.63 -7.07 4.63
CA LEU A 177 -0.27 -8.22 3.78
C LEU A 177 0.85 -9.03 4.39
N THR A 178 1.84 -8.37 5.01
CA THR A 178 2.95 -9.03 5.70
C THR A 178 2.46 -9.80 6.93
N ALA A 179 1.58 -9.22 7.76
CA ALA A 179 1.00 -9.91 8.90
C ALA A 179 0.17 -11.12 8.46
N LYS A 180 -0.64 -10.97 7.40
CA LYS A 180 -1.40 -12.07 6.81
C LYS A 180 -0.48 -13.19 6.31
N PHE A 181 0.57 -12.89 5.56
CA PHE A 181 1.56 -13.86 5.12
C PHE A 181 2.20 -14.61 6.29
N MET A 182 2.60 -13.88 7.34
CA MET A 182 3.17 -14.50 8.54
C MET A 182 2.22 -15.46 9.25
N HIS A 183 0.92 -15.16 9.25
CA HIS A 183 -0.10 -16.07 9.77
C HIS A 183 -0.28 -17.29 8.87
N ASP A 184 -0.51 -17.06 7.56
CA ASP A 184 -0.83 -18.11 6.58
C ASP A 184 0.30 -19.15 6.44
N THR A 185 1.56 -18.76 6.71
CA THR A 185 2.74 -19.64 6.65
C THR A 185 3.17 -20.20 8.01
N SER A 186 2.44 -19.91 9.09
CA SER A 186 2.75 -20.33 10.45
C SER A 186 2.10 -21.67 10.80
N ARG A 187 2.48 -22.24 11.94
CA ARG A 187 1.79 -23.41 12.54
C ARG A 187 0.34 -23.13 12.89
N ARG A 188 -0.06 -21.84 12.98
CA ARG A 188 -1.41 -21.39 13.29
C ARG A 188 -2.25 -21.04 12.04
N SER A 189 -1.78 -21.36 10.85
CA SER A 189 -2.45 -21.01 9.56
C SER A 189 -3.90 -21.47 9.44
N LYS A 190 -4.30 -22.57 10.14
CA LYS A 190 -5.66 -23.09 10.17
C LYS A 190 -6.52 -22.51 11.31
N LYS A 191 -5.97 -21.63 12.12
CA LYS A 191 -6.61 -20.98 13.26
C LYS A 191 -7.02 -19.56 12.87
N PRO A 192 -7.86 -18.86 13.67
CA PRO A 192 -8.29 -17.52 13.31
C PRO A 192 -7.13 -16.52 13.26
N LEU A 193 -7.17 -15.61 12.26
CA LEU A 193 -6.42 -14.37 12.20
C LEU A 193 -7.39 -13.23 12.48
N ILE A 194 -7.24 -12.56 13.61
CA ILE A 194 -8.07 -11.42 14.01
C ILE A 194 -7.26 -10.15 13.83
N SER A 195 -7.71 -9.26 12.96
CA SER A 195 -7.08 -7.94 12.73
C SER A 195 -7.87 -6.85 13.43
N VAL A 196 -7.17 -5.98 14.15
CA VAL A 196 -7.74 -4.81 14.82
C VAL A 196 -6.96 -3.59 14.39
N ASN A 197 -7.65 -2.63 13.77
CA ASN A 197 -7.10 -1.32 13.44
C ASN A 197 -7.43 -0.38 14.60
N CYS A 198 -6.43 -0.06 15.44
CA CYS A 198 -6.64 0.65 16.70
C CYS A 198 -7.24 2.05 16.52
N PRO A 199 -6.74 2.92 15.60
CA PRO A 199 -7.33 4.24 15.39
C PRO A 199 -8.72 4.23 14.72
N ALA A 200 -9.15 3.13 14.10
CA ALA A 200 -10.47 3.05 13.48
C ALA A 200 -11.62 2.87 14.50
N ILE A 201 -11.30 2.56 15.75
CA ILE A 201 -12.26 2.33 16.83
C ILE A 201 -12.08 3.44 17.86
N PRO A 202 -13.14 4.13 18.31
CA PRO A 202 -13.05 5.09 19.41
C PRO A 202 -12.36 4.48 20.64
N SER A 203 -11.48 5.24 21.29
CA SER A 203 -10.64 4.74 22.39
C SER A 203 -11.42 4.08 23.53
N GLU A 204 -12.61 4.59 23.83
CA GLU A 204 -13.52 4.06 24.85
C GLU A 204 -14.10 2.69 24.49
N LEU A 205 -14.32 2.45 23.19
CA LEU A 205 -14.85 1.18 22.67
C LEU A 205 -13.76 0.17 22.37
N LEU A 206 -12.53 0.62 22.08
CA LEU A 206 -11.41 -0.25 21.71
C LEU A 206 -11.08 -1.26 22.80
N GLU A 207 -11.17 -0.85 24.07
CA GLU A 207 -10.96 -1.74 25.20
C GLU A 207 -12.02 -2.85 25.25
N SER A 208 -13.28 -2.49 25.09
CA SER A 208 -14.40 -3.43 25.02
C SER A 208 -14.31 -4.37 23.82
N GLU A 209 -13.88 -3.89 22.65
CA GLU A 209 -13.66 -4.73 21.47
C GLU A 209 -12.51 -5.73 21.68
N LEU A 210 -11.40 -5.30 22.28
CA LEU A 210 -10.22 -6.17 22.49
C LEU A 210 -10.45 -7.23 23.57
N PHE A 211 -11.02 -6.83 24.73
CA PHE A 211 -11.12 -7.70 25.91
C PHE A 211 -12.53 -8.25 26.15
N GLY A 212 -13.54 -7.66 25.49
CA GLY A 212 -14.95 -7.97 25.77
C GLY A 212 -15.50 -7.20 26.95
N HIS A 213 -16.78 -7.34 27.19
CA HIS A 213 -17.47 -6.69 28.32
C HIS A 213 -18.56 -7.58 28.92
N GLU A 214 -18.82 -7.37 30.21
CA GLU A 214 -19.97 -7.93 30.88
C GLU A 214 -21.20 -7.02 30.70
N LYS A 215 -22.39 -7.60 30.78
CA LYS A 215 -23.66 -6.87 30.74
C LYS A 215 -23.69 -5.76 31.77
N GLY A 216 -24.03 -4.54 31.37
CA GLY A 216 -24.14 -3.36 32.24
C GLY A 216 -22.81 -2.69 32.61
N SER A 217 -21.70 -3.04 31.99
CA SER A 217 -20.37 -2.44 32.27
C SER A 217 -20.23 -0.98 31.84
N PHE A 218 -21.01 -0.55 30.87
CA PHE A 218 -21.12 0.85 30.42
C PHE A 218 -22.48 1.12 29.78
N THR A 219 -22.82 2.38 29.49
CA THR A 219 -24.06 2.76 28.80
C THR A 219 -24.09 2.18 27.38
N GLY A 220 -25.02 1.25 27.11
CA GLY A 220 -25.11 0.50 25.83
C GLY A 220 -24.54 -0.92 25.88
N ALA A 221 -24.08 -1.40 27.05
CA ALA A 221 -23.68 -2.80 27.26
C ALA A 221 -24.90 -3.68 27.62
N ASP A 222 -25.83 -3.84 26.67
CA ASP A 222 -27.10 -4.56 26.90
C ASP A 222 -26.88 -6.07 27.06
N GLU A 223 -25.84 -6.63 26.42
CA GLU A 223 -25.48 -8.04 26.47
C GLU A 223 -23.97 -8.21 26.74
N ARG A 224 -23.59 -9.39 27.24
CA ARG A 224 -22.19 -9.80 27.35
C ARG A 224 -21.60 -10.05 25.97
N LYS A 225 -20.37 -9.56 25.72
CA LYS A 225 -19.66 -9.75 24.45
C LYS A 225 -18.23 -10.26 24.67
N ASP A 226 -17.82 -11.26 23.90
CA ASP A 226 -16.43 -11.75 23.91
C ASP A 226 -15.51 -10.82 23.13
N GLY A 227 -14.31 -10.58 23.70
CA GLY A 227 -13.31 -9.73 23.09
C GLY A 227 -12.49 -10.42 22.00
N LYS A 228 -11.82 -9.61 21.17
CA LYS A 228 -10.98 -10.09 20.05
C LYS A 228 -9.85 -11.03 20.51
N PHE A 229 -9.29 -10.84 21.71
CA PHE A 229 -8.29 -11.75 22.26
C PHE A 229 -8.85 -13.16 22.51
N LEU A 230 -10.06 -13.24 23.04
CA LEU A 230 -10.72 -14.53 23.28
C LEU A 230 -11.08 -15.21 21.96
N ILE A 231 -11.57 -14.45 20.99
CA ILE A 231 -11.89 -14.97 19.63
C ILE A 231 -10.62 -15.44 18.91
N ALA A 232 -9.47 -14.77 19.15
CA ALA A 232 -8.17 -15.12 18.55
C ALA A 232 -7.49 -16.30 19.26
N ASN A 233 -8.09 -16.88 20.32
CA ASN A 233 -7.44 -17.91 21.12
C ASN A 233 -7.03 -19.13 20.27
N GLY A 234 -5.79 -19.56 20.42
CA GLY A 234 -5.14 -20.60 19.60
C GLY A 234 -4.65 -20.10 18.25
N GLY A 235 -5.01 -18.88 17.83
CA GLY A 235 -4.70 -18.25 16.55
C GLY A 235 -3.71 -17.10 16.64
N THR A 236 -3.95 -16.07 15.85
CA THR A 236 -3.11 -14.86 15.75
C THR A 236 -3.96 -13.61 15.88
N ILE A 237 -3.51 -12.63 16.64
CA ILE A 237 -4.07 -11.28 16.62
C ILE A 237 -3.08 -10.33 15.94
N PHE A 238 -3.57 -9.47 15.06
CA PHE A 238 -2.82 -8.41 14.42
C PHE A 238 -3.35 -7.06 14.91
N LEU A 239 -2.49 -6.31 15.59
CA LEU A 239 -2.79 -4.98 16.14
C LEU A 239 -2.16 -3.92 15.26
N ASP A 240 -2.95 -3.31 14.38
CA ASP A 240 -2.48 -2.27 13.46
C ASP A 240 -2.52 -0.90 14.16
N GLU A 241 -1.45 -0.11 13.97
CA GLU A 241 -1.18 1.20 14.59
C GLU A 241 -1.24 1.17 16.13
N ILE A 242 -0.47 0.23 16.72
CA ILE A 242 -0.41 0.05 18.20
C ILE A 242 0.04 1.32 18.95
N GLY A 243 0.76 2.22 18.28
CA GLY A 243 1.22 3.48 18.85
C GLY A 243 0.11 4.46 19.23
N ASP A 244 -1.13 4.26 18.79
CA ASP A 244 -2.28 5.13 19.07
C ASP A 244 -3.15 4.67 20.24
N MET A 245 -2.74 3.60 20.92
CA MET A 245 -3.44 3.10 22.11
C MET A 245 -3.26 4.00 23.33
N SER A 246 -4.31 4.14 24.14
CA SER A 246 -4.24 4.82 25.43
C SER A 246 -3.33 4.08 26.43
N SER A 247 -2.75 4.79 27.39
CA SER A 247 -1.84 4.19 28.38
C SER A 247 -2.51 3.10 29.24
N SER A 248 -3.82 3.19 29.52
CA SER A 248 -4.59 2.15 30.21
C SER A 248 -4.66 0.86 29.39
N LEU A 249 -4.91 1.00 28.08
CA LEU A 249 -4.98 -0.13 27.15
C LEU A 249 -3.62 -0.80 26.97
N GLN A 250 -2.55 0.00 26.87
CA GLN A 250 -1.18 -0.50 26.83
C GLN A 250 -0.84 -1.39 28.02
N ALA A 251 -1.28 -1.04 29.24
CA ALA A 251 -1.07 -1.85 30.43
C ALA A 251 -1.81 -3.21 30.36
N LYS A 252 -3.04 -3.23 29.84
CA LYS A 252 -3.80 -4.47 29.65
C LYS A 252 -3.17 -5.37 28.56
N ILE A 253 -2.71 -4.79 27.45
CA ILE A 253 -1.99 -5.53 26.42
C ILE A 253 -0.71 -6.16 26.99
N LEU A 254 0.05 -5.42 27.79
CA LEU A 254 1.25 -5.94 28.46
C LEU A 254 0.93 -7.19 29.28
N ARG A 255 -0.13 -7.17 30.10
CA ARG A 255 -0.57 -8.32 30.89
C ARG A 255 -0.87 -9.55 30.01
N VAL A 256 -1.55 -9.35 28.89
CA VAL A 256 -1.80 -10.45 27.93
C VAL A 256 -0.50 -11.02 27.37
N LEU A 257 0.48 -10.15 27.04
CA LEU A 257 1.78 -10.59 26.47
C LEU A 257 2.65 -11.32 27.51
N GLU A 258 2.49 -11.04 28.82
CA GLU A 258 3.27 -11.64 29.89
C GLU A 258 2.68 -12.93 30.42
N SER A 259 1.41 -12.90 30.80
CA SER A 259 0.72 -14.02 31.46
C SER A 259 -0.30 -14.74 30.57
N GLY A 260 -0.70 -14.18 29.45
CA GLY A 260 -1.80 -14.69 28.64
C GLY A 260 -3.18 -14.48 29.26
N GLU A 261 -3.28 -13.61 30.29
CA GLU A 261 -4.51 -13.35 31.03
C GLU A 261 -5.29 -12.18 30.46
N ILE A 262 -6.59 -12.35 30.35
CA ILE A 262 -7.54 -11.30 29.99
C ILE A 262 -8.69 -11.24 31.00
N GLU A 263 -9.20 -10.03 31.22
CA GLU A 263 -10.41 -9.77 31.98
C GLU A 263 -11.35 -8.91 31.15
N ARG A 264 -12.66 -9.22 31.17
CA ARG A 264 -13.66 -8.39 30.49
C ARG A 264 -13.84 -7.07 31.20
N VAL A 265 -14.23 -6.04 30.47
CA VAL A 265 -14.60 -4.75 31.06
C VAL A 265 -15.80 -4.96 31.98
N GLY A 266 -15.68 -4.52 33.24
CA GLY A 266 -16.69 -4.72 34.28
C GLY A 266 -16.77 -6.13 34.85
N GLY A 267 -15.92 -7.07 34.46
CA GLY A 267 -15.83 -8.42 34.99
C GLY A 267 -14.62 -8.62 35.87
N ALA A 268 -14.70 -9.59 36.81
CA ALA A 268 -13.59 -10.03 37.68
C ALA A 268 -13.05 -11.41 37.26
N GLU A 269 -13.67 -12.07 36.28
CA GLU A 269 -13.25 -13.40 35.82
C GLU A 269 -12.04 -13.30 34.87
N THR A 270 -10.95 -13.99 35.23
CA THR A 270 -9.74 -14.06 34.43
C THR A 270 -9.82 -15.24 33.47
N HIS A 271 -9.58 -14.99 32.19
CA HIS A 271 -9.54 -16.01 31.15
C HIS A 271 -8.10 -16.15 30.61
N GLN A 272 -7.66 -17.39 30.41
CA GLN A 272 -6.37 -17.69 29.79
C GLN A 272 -6.50 -17.77 28.28
N VAL A 273 -5.62 -17.09 27.56
CA VAL A 273 -5.54 -17.11 26.09
C VAL A 273 -4.12 -17.41 25.62
N ASN A 274 -4.03 -18.18 24.53
CA ASN A 274 -2.77 -18.46 23.86
C ASN A 274 -2.83 -17.88 22.43
N VAL A 275 -2.36 -16.65 22.27
CA VAL A 275 -2.47 -15.89 21.03
C VAL A 275 -1.09 -15.45 20.54
N ARG A 276 -0.76 -15.73 19.27
CA ARG A 276 0.38 -15.11 18.62
C ARG A 276 0.08 -13.65 18.32
N VAL A 277 0.92 -12.72 18.79
CA VAL A 277 0.71 -11.29 18.58
C VAL A 277 1.65 -10.77 17.50
N ILE A 278 1.07 -10.13 16.49
CA ILE A 278 1.77 -9.32 15.50
C ILE A 278 1.25 -7.90 15.65
N SER A 279 2.13 -6.94 15.82
CA SER A 279 1.77 -5.51 15.91
C SER A 279 2.35 -4.73 14.74
N ALA A 280 1.75 -3.58 14.43
CA ALA A 280 2.26 -2.69 13.40
C ALA A 280 2.15 -1.23 13.82
N THR A 281 3.03 -0.39 13.32
CA THR A 281 2.98 1.07 13.51
C THR A 281 3.74 1.80 12.40
N ASN A 282 3.29 3.01 12.08
CA ASN A 282 4.01 3.98 11.26
C ASN A 282 4.75 5.03 12.10
N GLN A 283 4.65 4.96 13.42
CA GLN A 283 5.15 5.98 14.35
C GLN A 283 6.46 5.56 14.99
N ASP A 284 7.27 6.55 15.38
CA ASP A 284 8.44 6.33 16.21
C ASP A 284 8.02 6.12 17.68
N LEU A 285 7.95 4.87 18.09
CA LEU A 285 7.60 4.51 19.46
C LEU A 285 8.62 5.01 20.50
N GLN A 286 9.91 5.16 20.12
CA GLN A 286 10.92 5.68 21.04
C GLN A 286 10.67 7.15 21.39
N THR A 287 10.30 7.94 20.40
CA THR A 287 9.87 9.34 20.63
C THR A 287 8.61 9.38 21.49
N LYS A 288 7.62 8.53 21.23
CA LYS A 288 6.40 8.45 22.08
C LYS A 288 6.70 8.02 23.53
N ILE A 289 7.69 7.18 23.77
CA ILE A 289 8.15 6.83 25.12
C ILE A 289 8.72 8.06 25.82
N LYS A 290 9.58 8.84 25.17
CA LYS A 290 10.13 10.08 25.72
C LYS A 290 9.05 11.12 26.06
N GLU A 291 7.98 11.16 25.26
CA GLU A 291 6.81 12.01 25.48
C GLU A 291 5.84 11.47 26.55
N GLY A 292 6.08 10.29 27.10
CA GLY A 292 5.18 9.64 28.06
C GLY A 292 3.87 9.09 27.47
N LYS A 293 3.77 9.04 26.14
CA LYS A 293 2.58 8.54 25.40
C LYS A 293 2.61 7.03 25.14
N PHE A 294 3.77 6.40 25.26
CA PHE A 294 3.92 4.97 25.12
C PHE A 294 4.77 4.39 26.26
N ARG A 295 4.35 3.24 26.80
CA ARG A 295 5.05 2.60 27.92
C ARG A 295 6.31 1.88 27.45
N GLN A 296 7.40 2.06 28.18
CA GLN A 296 8.68 1.44 27.88
C GLN A 296 8.65 -0.10 28.08
N ASP A 297 7.92 -0.57 29.09
CA ASP A 297 7.79 -2.01 29.37
C ASP A 297 7.05 -2.74 28.24
N LEU A 298 5.96 -2.18 27.73
CA LEU A 298 5.26 -2.71 26.57
C LEU A 298 6.14 -2.70 25.31
N PHE A 299 6.88 -1.59 25.08
CA PHE A 299 7.81 -1.51 23.94
C PHE A 299 8.81 -2.68 23.95
N HIS A 300 9.46 -2.97 25.08
CA HIS A 300 10.40 -4.09 25.17
C HIS A 300 9.73 -5.44 24.92
N ARG A 301 8.45 -5.59 25.30
CA ARG A 301 7.73 -6.85 25.11
C ARG A 301 7.25 -7.08 23.68
N ILE A 302 6.90 -6.02 22.94
CA ILE A 302 6.47 -6.15 21.53
C ILE A 302 7.63 -6.09 20.54
N ASN A 303 8.74 -5.41 20.88
CA ASN A 303 9.89 -5.21 20.02
C ASN A 303 10.91 -6.37 20.07
N VAL A 304 10.39 -7.62 20.10
CA VAL A 304 11.23 -8.82 20.12
C VAL A 304 11.80 -9.12 18.73
N PHE A 305 10.94 -9.04 17.71
CA PHE A 305 11.36 -9.23 16.32
C PHE A 305 10.85 -8.07 15.46
N PRO A 306 11.66 -7.02 15.29
CA PRO A 306 11.29 -5.89 14.44
C PRO A 306 11.50 -6.21 12.96
N VAL A 307 10.52 -5.85 12.13
CA VAL A 307 10.59 -5.90 10.66
C VAL A 307 10.20 -4.54 10.11
N THR A 308 11.12 -3.87 9.42
CA THR A 308 10.86 -2.54 8.83
C THR A 308 10.59 -2.67 7.34
N LEU A 309 9.38 -2.32 6.91
CA LEU A 309 8.99 -2.29 5.51
C LEU A 309 9.43 -0.97 4.87
N PRO A 310 10.20 -1.01 3.77
CA PRO A 310 10.67 0.21 3.12
C PRO A 310 9.53 0.95 2.45
N PRO A 311 9.57 2.29 2.43
CA PRO A 311 8.64 3.08 1.63
C PRO A 311 8.86 2.84 0.14
N LEU A 312 7.84 3.10 -0.67
CA LEU A 312 7.86 2.77 -2.10
C LEU A 312 8.95 3.54 -2.88
N ARG A 313 9.27 4.76 -2.45
CA ARG A 313 10.36 5.59 -3.02
C ARG A 313 11.75 4.96 -2.90
N ASP A 314 11.98 4.10 -1.89
CA ASP A 314 13.25 3.40 -1.65
C ASP A 314 13.33 2.03 -2.36
N ARG A 315 12.24 1.65 -3.03
CA ARG A 315 12.15 0.42 -3.83
C ARG A 315 11.51 0.67 -5.20
N LYS A 316 11.96 1.70 -5.89
CA LYS A 316 11.40 2.13 -7.19
C LYS A 316 11.37 1.02 -8.25
N VAL A 317 12.32 0.10 -8.21
CA VAL A 317 12.36 -1.08 -9.11
C VAL A 317 11.12 -1.97 -8.96
N ASP A 318 10.42 -1.91 -7.83
CA ASP A 318 9.21 -2.68 -7.59
C ASP A 318 7.94 -1.97 -8.15
N ILE A 319 8.02 -0.66 -8.46
CA ILE A 319 6.87 0.10 -8.96
C ILE A 319 6.27 -0.49 -10.25
N PRO A 320 7.04 -0.82 -11.28
CA PRO A 320 6.49 -1.45 -12.47
C PRO A 320 5.74 -2.74 -12.16
N LEU A 321 6.34 -3.60 -11.36
CA LEU A 321 5.78 -4.87 -10.92
C LEU A 321 4.43 -4.67 -10.19
N LEU A 322 4.41 -3.79 -9.20
CA LEU A 322 3.21 -3.44 -8.43
C LEU A 322 2.14 -2.83 -9.34
N THR A 323 2.53 -1.91 -10.21
CA THR A 323 1.63 -1.25 -11.16
C THR A 323 0.89 -2.25 -12.04
N TYR A 324 1.59 -3.23 -12.61
CA TYR A 324 0.94 -4.24 -13.46
C TYR A 324 0.09 -5.24 -12.67
N ALA A 325 0.50 -5.62 -11.46
CA ALA A 325 -0.29 -6.48 -10.61
C ALA A 325 -1.62 -5.80 -10.23
N ILE A 326 -1.56 -4.55 -9.78
CA ILE A 326 -2.72 -3.73 -9.43
C ILE A 326 -3.61 -3.48 -10.67
N PHE A 327 -3.01 -3.08 -11.79
CA PHE A 327 -3.73 -2.87 -13.04
C PHE A 327 -4.54 -4.10 -13.47
N ARG A 328 -3.95 -5.29 -13.39
CA ARG A 328 -4.61 -6.55 -13.72
C ARG A 328 -5.80 -6.81 -12.79
N GLU A 329 -5.63 -6.59 -11.49
CA GLU A 329 -6.69 -6.80 -10.50
C GLU A 329 -7.84 -5.83 -10.72
N LEU A 330 -7.54 -4.54 -10.90
CA LEU A 330 -8.52 -3.48 -11.15
C LEU A 330 -9.25 -3.70 -12.49
N LYS A 331 -8.52 -4.10 -13.53
CA LYS A 331 -9.13 -4.44 -14.82
C LYS A 331 -10.16 -5.55 -14.68
N HIS A 332 -9.87 -6.59 -13.91
CA HIS A 332 -10.80 -7.67 -13.65
C HIS A 332 -11.98 -7.21 -12.76
N LYS A 333 -11.69 -6.49 -11.68
CA LYS A 333 -12.68 -5.98 -10.73
C LYS A 333 -13.74 -5.10 -11.38
N HIS A 334 -13.31 -4.20 -12.28
CA HIS A 334 -14.18 -3.21 -12.93
C HIS A 334 -14.55 -3.57 -14.37
N ASN A 335 -14.16 -4.76 -14.86
CA ASN A 335 -14.41 -5.22 -16.23
C ASN A 335 -13.99 -4.19 -17.30
N LEU A 336 -12.80 -3.61 -17.16
CA LEU A 336 -12.34 -2.51 -18.01
C LEU A 336 -11.82 -3.00 -19.36
N PRO A 337 -12.13 -2.30 -20.47
CA PRO A 337 -11.69 -2.66 -21.82
C PRO A 337 -10.20 -2.37 -22.08
N MET A 338 -9.53 -1.69 -21.15
CA MET A 338 -8.12 -1.33 -21.31
C MET A 338 -7.21 -2.53 -21.49
N THR A 339 -6.18 -2.36 -22.33
CA THR A 339 -5.27 -3.44 -22.70
C THR A 339 -3.90 -3.33 -22.06
N TYR A 340 -3.35 -2.10 -21.87
CA TYR A 340 -2.02 -1.91 -21.32
C TYR A 340 -1.81 -0.51 -20.70
N ILE A 341 -0.67 -0.35 -20.02
CA ILE A 341 -0.19 0.91 -19.48
C ILE A 341 0.85 1.48 -20.46
N GLY A 342 0.64 2.72 -20.89
CA GLY A 342 1.59 3.40 -21.78
C GLY A 342 2.94 3.62 -21.08
N PRO A 343 4.06 3.57 -21.82
CA PRO A 343 5.40 3.69 -21.22
C PRO A 343 5.60 5.01 -20.49
N LYS A 344 5.20 6.12 -21.10
CA LYS A 344 5.26 7.44 -20.42
C LYS A 344 4.39 7.52 -19.17
N ALA A 345 3.30 6.73 -19.05
CA ALA A 345 2.52 6.62 -17.83
C ALA A 345 3.32 5.90 -16.75
N LEU A 346 4.02 4.85 -17.12
CA LEU A 346 4.88 4.10 -16.20
C LEU A 346 6.06 4.96 -15.70
N ASP A 347 6.72 5.73 -16.59
CA ASP A 347 7.79 6.65 -16.21
C ASP A 347 7.28 7.66 -15.16
N ARG A 348 6.08 8.21 -15.35
CA ARG A 348 5.46 9.12 -14.38
C ARG A 348 5.18 8.44 -13.04
N LEU A 349 4.75 7.18 -13.04
CA LEU A 349 4.54 6.42 -11.83
C LEU A 349 5.86 6.13 -11.10
N MET A 350 6.97 5.92 -11.83
CA MET A 350 8.30 5.70 -11.26
C MET A 350 8.94 6.96 -10.67
N ASP A 351 8.63 8.14 -11.24
CA ASP A 351 9.19 9.43 -10.81
C ASP A 351 8.47 10.00 -9.58
N TYR A 352 7.22 9.61 -9.33
CA TYR A 352 6.44 10.13 -8.21
C TYR A 352 6.91 9.53 -6.88
N PRO A 353 6.99 10.33 -5.78
CA PRO A 353 7.57 9.88 -4.50
C PRO A 353 6.67 8.98 -3.66
N TRP A 354 5.39 8.86 -3.98
CA TRP A 354 4.41 8.00 -3.31
C TRP A 354 4.37 8.14 -1.78
N PRO A 355 4.01 9.31 -1.21
CA PRO A 355 3.92 9.47 0.23
C PRO A 355 2.93 8.51 0.90
N GLY A 356 1.87 8.10 0.21
CA GLY A 356 0.93 7.06 0.63
C GLY A 356 1.29 5.64 0.16
N ASN A 357 2.50 5.45 -0.37
CA ASN A 357 3.07 4.17 -0.76
C ASN A 357 2.19 3.37 -1.74
N VAL A 358 2.07 2.06 -1.54
CA VAL A 358 1.31 1.16 -2.43
C VAL A 358 -0.19 1.47 -2.41
N ARG A 359 -0.73 1.88 -1.25
CA ARG A 359 -2.15 2.28 -1.14
C ARG A 359 -2.45 3.49 -2.01
N GLU A 360 -1.55 4.45 -2.06
CA GLU A 360 -1.70 5.62 -2.92
C GLU A 360 -1.54 5.26 -4.40
N LEU A 361 -0.58 4.41 -4.73
CA LEU A 361 -0.41 3.88 -6.09
C LEU A 361 -1.68 3.17 -6.57
N GLU A 362 -2.26 2.30 -5.75
CA GLU A 362 -3.50 1.58 -6.04
C GLU A 362 -4.67 2.54 -6.28
N ASN A 363 -4.92 3.48 -5.37
CA ASN A 363 -5.99 4.47 -5.50
C ASN A 363 -5.81 5.37 -6.74
N THR A 364 -4.57 5.76 -7.04
CA THR A 364 -4.25 6.59 -8.21
C THR A 364 -4.51 5.81 -9.51
N LEU A 365 -4.09 4.55 -9.58
CA LEU A 365 -4.35 3.68 -10.72
C LEU A 365 -5.85 3.40 -10.87
N GLU A 366 -6.57 3.07 -9.79
CA GLU A 366 -8.01 2.83 -9.84
C GLU A 366 -8.76 4.06 -10.38
N ARG A 367 -8.47 5.24 -9.85
CA ARG A 367 -9.08 6.49 -10.31
C ARG A 367 -8.74 6.80 -11.77
N ALA A 368 -7.47 6.69 -12.16
CA ALA A 368 -7.04 6.93 -13.53
C ALA A 368 -7.71 5.96 -14.52
N LEU A 369 -7.86 4.69 -14.14
CA LEU A 369 -8.50 3.67 -14.95
C LEU A 369 -10.00 3.89 -15.12
N LEU A 370 -10.69 4.36 -14.08
CA LEU A 370 -12.13 4.63 -14.12
C LEU A 370 -12.48 5.89 -14.94
N ILE A 371 -11.59 6.88 -14.98
CA ILE A 371 -11.81 8.13 -15.73
C ILE A 371 -11.35 7.99 -17.19
N CYS A 372 -10.37 7.11 -17.46
CA CYS A 372 -9.78 6.98 -18.79
C CYS A 372 -10.73 6.29 -19.77
N ASN A 373 -11.03 6.97 -20.87
CA ASN A 373 -11.86 6.44 -21.97
C ASN A 373 -11.04 5.80 -23.11
N ASN A 374 -9.74 5.60 -22.93
CA ASN A 374 -8.85 5.07 -23.95
C ASN A 374 -8.60 3.57 -23.78
N LYS A 375 -8.10 2.92 -24.85
CA LYS A 375 -7.67 1.52 -24.80
C LYS A 375 -6.42 1.28 -23.94
N TYR A 376 -5.68 2.33 -23.59
CA TYR A 376 -4.49 2.24 -22.74
C TYR A 376 -4.34 3.47 -21.84
N LEU A 377 -3.69 3.31 -20.70
CA LEU A 377 -3.43 4.37 -19.74
C LEU A 377 -2.27 5.26 -20.20
N ARG A 378 -2.48 6.55 -20.31
CA ARG A 378 -1.50 7.55 -20.76
C ARG A 378 -0.88 8.29 -19.59
N ALA A 379 0.26 8.95 -19.84
CA ALA A 379 0.90 9.82 -18.83
C ALA A 379 -0.03 10.93 -18.35
N LYS A 380 -0.80 11.55 -19.28
CA LYS A 380 -1.76 12.59 -18.95
C LYS A 380 -2.84 12.08 -17.98
N ASP A 381 -3.35 10.86 -18.17
CA ASP A 381 -4.40 10.28 -17.31
C ASP A 381 -3.89 10.11 -15.85
N ILE A 382 -2.58 9.86 -15.68
CA ILE A 382 -1.92 9.83 -14.35
C ILE A 382 -1.71 11.25 -13.81
N GLU A 383 -1.20 12.16 -14.66
CA GLU A 383 -0.92 13.56 -14.28
C GLU A 383 -2.19 14.28 -13.82
N ASP A 384 -3.31 14.10 -14.52
CA ASP A 384 -4.59 14.69 -14.17
C ASP A 384 -5.02 14.25 -12.76
N VAL A 385 -4.88 12.95 -12.41
CA VAL A 385 -5.20 12.43 -11.08
C VAL A 385 -4.24 12.92 -10.01
N LEU A 386 -2.93 13.04 -10.32
CA LEU A 386 -1.92 13.50 -9.36
C LEU A 386 -1.98 15.01 -9.12
N SER A 387 -2.34 15.82 -10.14
CA SER A 387 -2.48 17.27 -10.00
C SER A 387 -3.70 17.66 -9.16
N GLU A 388 -4.85 17.01 -9.35
CA GLU A 388 -6.04 17.24 -8.53
C GLU A 388 -5.78 16.99 -7.03
N LYS A 389 -4.85 16.09 -6.68
CA LYS A 389 -4.44 15.87 -5.28
C LYS A 389 -3.67 17.05 -4.71
N LYS A 390 -2.80 17.70 -5.49
CA LYS A 390 -2.05 18.87 -5.04
C LYS A 390 -2.96 20.06 -4.73
N ASP A 391 -4.03 20.22 -5.51
CA ASP A 391 -5.02 21.28 -5.30
C ASP A 391 -5.93 21.01 -4.08
N MET A 392 -6.04 19.77 -3.63
CA MET A 392 -6.77 19.38 -2.41
C MET A 392 -5.93 19.47 -1.12
N GLU A 393 -4.61 19.44 -1.22
CA GLU A 393 -3.71 19.74 -0.10
C GLU A 393 -3.59 21.27 0.02
N LEU A 394 -4.55 21.89 0.72
CA LEU A 394 -4.43 23.29 1.13
C LEU A 394 -3.12 23.46 1.92
N PRO A 395 -2.26 24.44 1.57
CA PRO A 395 -1.06 24.70 2.35
C PRO A 395 -1.50 25.14 3.75
N VAL A 396 -1.21 24.33 4.74
CA VAL A 396 -1.09 24.80 6.13
C VAL A 396 0.21 25.59 6.19
N GLU A 397 0.19 26.84 5.77
CA GLU A 397 1.25 27.78 6.10
C GLU A 397 1.24 27.98 7.62
N VAL A 398 2.05 27.21 8.31
CA VAL A 398 2.51 27.56 9.65
C VAL A 398 3.59 28.63 9.46
N THR A 399 3.16 29.88 9.37
CA THR A 399 4.06 31.02 9.51
C THR A 399 4.53 31.09 10.97
N THR A 400 5.66 30.46 11.26
CA THR A 400 6.45 30.79 12.44
C THR A 400 7.21 32.07 12.14
N GLU A 401 6.56 33.22 12.28
CA GLU A 401 7.26 34.49 12.39
C GLU A 401 7.92 34.56 13.76
N THR A 402 9.25 34.47 13.74
CA THR A 402 10.13 34.84 14.84
C THR A 402 10.02 36.35 15.05
N ILE A 403 9.28 36.80 16.05
CA ILE A 403 9.25 38.21 16.47
C ILE A 403 10.60 38.53 17.10
N ARG A 404 11.43 39.31 16.39
CA ARG A 404 12.51 40.07 17.00
C ARG A 404 11.93 41.38 17.49
N SER A 405 11.97 41.55 18.81
CA SER A 405 11.71 42.84 19.45
C SER A 405 12.85 43.83 19.19
N ASP A 406 12.53 44.98 18.58
CA ASP A 406 13.16 46.28 18.89
C ASP A 406 12.52 47.38 18.03
N GLY A 407 11.85 48.35 18.71
CA GLY A 407 11.45 49.65 18.12
C GLY A 407 10.09 50.17 18.63
N PRO A 408 9.91 51.50 18.81
CA PRO A 408 8.95 52.06 19.77
C PRO A 408 7.50 52.08 19.28
N ALA A 409 6.61 52.05 20.25
CA ALA A 409 5.16 52.02 20.15
C ALA A 409 4.54 53.10 19.25
N VAL A 410 3.71 52.64 18.31
CA VAL A 410 2.63 53.42 17.71
C VAL A 410 1.36 52.59 17.90
N GLU A 411 0.40 53.11 18.65
CA GLU A 411 -0.91 52.53 18.83
C GLU A 411 -1.66 52.51 17.49
N PRO A 412 -2.20 51.36 17.05
CA PRO A 412 -3.25 51.36 16.07
C PRO A 412 -4.60 51.14 16.74
N GLU A 413 -5.55 51.92 16.32
CA GLU A 413 -6.97 51.85 16.67
C GLU A 413 -7.50 50.43 16.58
N ILE A 414 -8.17 49.98 17.64
CA ILE A 414 -8.80 48.69 17.79
C ILE A 414 -10.05 48.63 16.92
N SER A 415 -9.98 47.95 15.78
CA SER A 415 -11.17 47.40 15.15
C SER A 415 -11.50 46.09 15.84
N GLU A 416 -12.69 45.99 16.36
CA GLU A 416 -13.21 44.88 17.21
C GLU A 416 -13.01 43.48 16.57
N PRO A 417 -12.58 42.45 17.33
CA PRO A 417 -12.53 41.09 16.84
C PRO A 417 -13.97 40.55 16.72
N LEU A 418 -14.27 39.98 15.55
CA LEU A 418 -15.47 39.16 15.34
C LEU A 418 -15.49 38.03 16.40
N SER A 419 -16.29 38.26 17.42
CA SER A 419 -16.55 37.29 18.49
C SER A 419 -17.10 36.01 17.88
N GLY A 420 -16.38 34.90 18.06
CA GLY A 420 -16.83 33.56 17.72
C GLY A 420 -18.06 33.19 18.53
N ARG A 421 -19.25 33.56 18.05
CA ARG A 421 -20.51 33.01 18.51
C ARG A 421 -20.54 31.53 18.13
N ILE A 422 -20.59 30.64 19.09
CA ILE A 422 -20.89 29.22 18.87
C ILE A 422 -22.32 29.17 18.32
N MET A 423 -22.43 29.10 16.99
CA MET A 423 -23.73 28.95 16.31
C MET A 423 -24.17 27.49 16.42
N ASN A 424 -25.44 27.27 16.78
CA ASN A 424 -25.98 25.92 16.76
C ASN A 424 -26.24 25.45 15.31
N LEU A 425 -26.37 24.14 15.10
CA LEU A 425 -26.50 23.55 13.77
C LEU A 425 -27.67 24.14 12.95
N LYS A 426 -28.76 24.53 13.61
CA LYS A 426 -29.92 25.16 12.97
C LYS A 426 -29.61 26.59 12.50
N GLU A 427 -28.78 27.33 13.19
CA GLU A 427 -28.35 28.68 12.81
C GLU A 427 -27.41 28.64 11.62
N ILE A 428 -26.47 27.70 11.61
CA ILE A 428 -25.56 27.45 10.47
C ILE A 428 -26.37 27.05 9.23
N GLU A 429 -27.32 26.15 9.37
CA GLU A 429 -28.17 25.69 8.27
C GLU A 429 -29.05 26.86 7.71
N LYS A 430 -29.62 27.66 8.58
CA LYS A 430 -30.43 28.85 8.20
C LYS A 430 -29.56 29.83 7.44
N GLU A 431 -28.34 30.10 7.86
CA GLU A 431 -27.45 31.05 7.21
C GLU A 431 -26.90 30.51 5.87
N ALA A 432 -26.62 29.24 5.76
CA ALA A 432 -26.24 28.58 4.51
C ALA A 432 -27.36 28.67 3.47
N ILE A 433 -28.61 28.37 3.86
CA ILE A 433 -29.78 28.47 2.97
C ILE A 433 -30.01 29.92 2.54
N LYS A 434 -29.93 30.89 3.47
CA LYS A 434 -30.09 32.32 3.17
C LYS A 434 -29.06 32.80 2.15
N ASN A 435 -27.79 32.51 2.38
CA ASN A 435 -26.68 32.93 1.52
C ASN A 435 -26.79 32.31 0.11
N SER A 436 -27.19 31.04 0.00
CA SER A 436 -27.33 30.36 -1.28
C SER A 436 -28.54 30.89 -2.07
N VAL A 437 -29.66 31.17 -1.41
CA VAL A 437 -30.85 31.77 -2.04
C VAL A 437 -30.59 33.19 -2.54
N GLU A 438 -29.88 34.00 -1.77
CA GLU A 438 -29.53 35.39 -2.15
C GLU A 438 -28.53 35.39 -3.32
N ARG A 439 -27.50 34.52 -3.30
CA ARG A 439 -26.52 34.34 -4.37
C ARG A 439 -27.16 33.94 -5.69
N ASN A 440 -28.11 33.01 -5.65
CA ASN A 440 -28.82 32.49 -6.82
C ASN A 440 -30.06 33.34 -7.20
N LYS A 441 -30.17 34.55 -6.66
CA LYS A 441 -31.29 35.49 -6.96
C LYS A 441 -32.66 34.84 -6.88
N TRP A 442 -32.89 34.00 -5.86
CA TRP A 442 -34.14 33.28 -5.60
C TRP A 442 -34.50 32.23 -6.68
N ASN A 443 -33.53 31.73 -7.43
CA ASN A 443 -33.77 30.60 -8.34
C ASN A 443 -33.76 29.28 -7.53
N MET A 444 -34.96 28.79 -7.23
CA MET A 444 -35.15 27.59 -6.38
C MET A 444 -34.55 26.32 -6.96
N THR A 445 -34.38 26.22 -8.27
CA THR A 445 -33.81 25.05 -8.93
C THR A 445 -32.33 24.97 -8.69
N ILE A 446 -31.61 26.05 -9.00
CA ILE A 446 -30.16 26.15 -8.83
C ILE A 446 -29.80 26.11 -7.34
N THR A 447 -30.57 26.78 -6.48
CA THR A 447 -30.33 26.77 -5.04
C THR A 447 -30.50 25.38 -4.42
N ALA A 448 -31.50 24.61 -4.87
CA ALA A 448 -31.72 23.25 -4.38
C ALA A 448 -30.58 22.30 -4.81
N GLU A 449 -30.09 22.45 -6.06
CA GLU A 449 -28.92 21.70 -6.57
C GLU A 449 -27.62 22.07 -5.80
N GLU A 450 -27.35 23.36 -5.58
CA GLU A 450 -26.18 23.84 -4.83
C GLU A 450 -26.19 23.32 -3.38
N LEU A 451 -27.33 23.25 -2.74
CA LEU A 451 -27.48 22.76 -1.36
C LEU A 451 -27.64 21.24 -1.26
N GLY A 452 -27.68 20.51 -2.37
CA GLY A 452 -27.81 19.05 -2.40
C GLY A 452 -29.17 18.55 -1.84
N ILE A 453 -30.25 19.36 -1.90
CA ILE A 453 -31.56 19.02 -1.37
C ILE A 453 -32.66 19.13 -2.45
N SER A 454 -33.78 18.43 -2.22
CA SER A 454 -34.92 18.57 -3.14
C SER A 454 -35.59 19.97 -3.04
N ARG A 455 -36.17 20.46 -4.13
CA ARG A 455 -36.92 21.73 -4.13
C ARG A 455 -38.01 21.78 -3.05
N MET A 456 -38.71 20.68 -2.82
CA MET A 456 -39.73 20.56 -1.77
C MET A 456 -39.15 20.75 -0.39
N THR A 457 -37.98 20.17 -0.16
CA THR A 457 -37.22 20.32 1.09
C THR A 457 -36.75 21.76 1.29
N LEU A 458 -36.26 22.42 0.23
CA LEU A 458 -35.87 23.83 0.27
C LEU A 458 -37.05 24.74 0.62
N TYR A 459 -38.22 24.58 -0.02
CA TYR A 459 -39.44 25.38 0.29
C TYR A 459 -39.86 25.19 1.74
N ARG A 460 -39.89 23.96 2.26
CA ARG A 460 -40.24 23.67 3.66
C ARG A 460 -39.26 24.35 4.64
N LYS A 461 -37.94 24.35 4.32
CA LYS A 461 -36.93 24.99 5.14
C LYS A 461 -37.00 26.52 5.08
N LEU A 462 -37.28 27.11 3.95
CA LEU A 462 -37.51 28.55 3.82
C LEU A 462 -38.73 29.00 4.67
N GLU A 463 -39.81 28.24 4.66
CA GLU A 463 -40.97 28.49 5.51
C GLU A 463 -40.67 28.32 6.99
N GLN A 464 -39.97 27.25 7.36
CA GLN A 464 -39.55 26.95 8.73
C GLN A 464 -38.63 28.05 9.31
N TYR A 465 -37.75 28.64 8.50
CA TYR A 465 -36.82 29.71 8.93
C TYR A 465 -37.35 31.12 8.68
N GLY A 466 -38.58 31.28 8.15
CA GLY A 466 -39.21 32.56 7.90
C GLY A 466 -38.52 33.41 6.83
N LEU A 467 -37.80 32.78 5.90
CA LEU A 467 -37.08 33.46 4.83
C LEU A 467 -38.01 33.68 3.64
N ARG A 468 -38.35 34.96 3.37
CA ARG A 468 -39.22 35.36 2.26
C ARG A 468 -38.49 36.28 1.29
N ASN A 469 -38.88 36.20 0.00
CA ASN A 469 -38.38 37.14 -1.00
C ASN A 469 -39.00 38.54 -0.71
N LYS A 470 -38.16 39.51 -0.36
CA LYS A 470 -38.63 40.91 -0.11
C LYS A 470 -38.99 41.69 -1.38
N ASN A 471 -38.80 41.08 -2.55
CA ASN A 471 -39.05 41.70 -3.85
C ASN A 471 -40.28 41.12 -4.58
N LYS A 472 -41.22 40.52 -3.85
CA LYS A 472 -42.55 40.20 -4.33
C LYS A 472 -43.57 40.70 -3.35
#